data_380f9368e67d61394bd4ea3b2e5e245f
#
_entry.id   380f9368e67d61394bd4ea3b2e5e245f
#
_cell.length_a   1.000
_cell.length_b   1.000
_cell.length_c   1.000
_cell.angle_alpha   90.00
_cell.angle_beta   90.00
_cell.angle_gamma   90.00
#
_symmetry.space_group_name_H-M   'P 1'
#
loop_
_entity.id
_entity.type
_entity.pdbx_description
1 polymer ?
#
loop_
_entity_poly.entity_id
_entity_poly.type
_entity_poly.pdbx_seq_one_letter_code
_entity_poly.pdbx_strand_id
1 'polypeptide(L)'
;IFDRPVVPSGEAMGIYMKTDGVLVVDVCSFKNENGESCCPADGKVCTGDYIVSVDGMEISKRSELLDIVAESQGDSLSVRYIRDGEEKVCSITPEKNENGAYLLGAWVKDDVSGIGTVTFVDGTNFMALGHSVSDIDTGVMMRCSTGGVYTTDITNISKSYSSEPGRLQGLSLIHISEPTRLRRIS
;
A
#
# COMPACT_ATOMS: atom_id res chain seq x y z
N ILE A 1 1.26 19.32 -31.74
CA ILE A 1 0.45 20.44 -31.20
C ILE A 1 -0.97 19.91 -31.16
N PHE A 2 -1.53 19.80 -29.97
CA PHE A 2 -2.93 19.37 -29.80
C PHE A 2 -3.82 20.55 -30.21
N ASP A 3 -4.63 20.36 -31.22
CA ASP A 3 -5.56 21.39 -31.75
C ASP A 3 -6.98 21.19 -31.15
N ARG A 4 -7.05 20.80 -29.89
CA ARG A 4 -8.32 20.62 -29.18
C ARG A 4 -8.38 21.57 -27.98
N PRO A 5 -9.50 22.27 -27.80
CA PRO A 5 -9.70 23.09 -26.62
C PRO A 5 -9.81 22.19 -25.39
N VAL A 6 -9.05 22.52 -24.36
CA VAL A 6 -9.14 21.86 -23.04
C VAL A 6 -9.70 22.83 -22.02
N VAL A 7 -10.41 22.32 -21.05
CA VAL A 7 -10.96 23.13 -19.94
C VAL A 7 -10.05 22.97 -18.74
N PRO A 8 -9.37 24.03 -18.27
CA PRO A 8 -8.61 23.97 -17.04
C PRO A 8 -9.51 23.57 -15.87
N SER A 9 -9.00 22.75 -14.98
CA SER A 9 -9.67 22.32 -13.76
C SER A 9 -8.81 22.71 -12.55
N GLY A 10 -9.07 22.21 -11.43
CA GLY A 10 -8.43 22.40 -10.14
C GLY A 10 -9.16 21.56 -9.11
N GLU A 11 -10.05 20.71 -9.60
CA GLU A 11 -10.83 19.83 -8.74
C GLU A 11 -9.94 18.79 -8.04
N ALA A 12 -10.20 18.56 -6.76
CA ALA A 12 -9.56 17.50 -6.03
C ALA A 12 -10.07 16.14 -6.47
N MET A 13 -9.15 15.18 -6.60
CA MET A 13 -9.49 13.79 -6.85
C MET A 13 -8.82 12.90 -5.83
N GLY A 14 -9.51 11.87 -5.38
CA GLY A 14 -8.92 10.77 -4.63
C GLY A 14 -8.21 9.82 -5.58
N ILE A 15 -7.06 9.33 -5.15
CA ILE A 15 -6.27 8.33 -5.85
C ILE A 15 -6.14 7.13 -4.94
N TYR A 16 -6.36 5.98 -5.50
CA TYR A 16 -6.19 4.71 -4.82
C TYR A 16 -5.30 3.82 -5.69
N MET A 17 -4.32 3.16 -5.08
CA MET A 17 -3.39 2.27 -5.76
C MET A 17 -3.21 0.99 -4.93
N LYS A 18 -3.24 -0.16 -5.60
CA LYS A 18 -2.87 -1.45 -5.01
C LYS A 18 -1.41 -1.74 -5.28
N THR A 19 -0.74 -2.23 -4.28
CA THR A 19 0.65 -2.68 -4.40
C THR A 19 0.76 -3.99 -5.17
N ASP A 20 1.94 -4.26 -5.68
CA ASP A 20 2.29 -5.52 -6.33
C ASP A 20 2.81 -6.51 -5.26
N GLY A 21 1.87 -7.11 -4.53
CA GLY A 21 2.12 -7.85 -3.30
C GLY A 21 1.89 -7.01 -2.05
N VAL A 22 2.25 -7.52 -0.88
CA VAL A 22 2.05 -6.89 0.43
C VAL A 22 3.36 -6.27 0.91
N LEU A 23 3.40 -4.93 1.02
CA LEU A 23 4.59 -4.19 1.46
C LEU A 23 4.82 -4.37 2.96
N VAL A 24 6.03 -4.77 3.34
CA VAL A 24 6.49 -4.74 4.74
C VAL A 24 6.89 -3.31 5.09
N VAL A 25 6.17 -2.68 6.00
CA VAL A 25 6.43 -1.31 6.45
C VAL A 25 7.31 -1.26 7.70
N ASP A 26 7.22 -2.29 8.55
CA ASP A 26 8.05 -2.40 9.75
C ASP A 26 8.14 -3.85 10.23
N VAL A 27 9.20 -4.17 10.96
CA VAL A 27 9.40 -5.45 11.64
C VAL A 27 9.53 -5.17 13.14
N CYS A 28 8.63 -5.74 13.93
CA CYS A 28 8.51 -5.43 15.34
C CYS A 28 8.31 -6.67 16.21
N SER A 29 8.86 -6.59 17.41
CA SER A 29 8.65 -7.62 18.43
C SER A 29 7.27 -7.49 19.08
N PHE A 30 6.73 -8.64 19.50
CA PHE A 30 5.52 -8.72 20.30
C PHE A 30 5.74 -9.74 21.44
N LYS A 31 4.82 -9.79 22.39
CA LYS A 31 4.85 -10.81 23.45
C LYS A 31 4.11 -12.05 23.03
N ASN A 32 4.78 -13.22 23.12
CA ASN A 32 4.17 -14.51 22.88
C ASN A 32 3.26 -14.94 24.05
N GLU A 33 2.61 -16.08 23.93
CA GLU A 33 1.72 -16.63 24.97
C GLU A 33 2.38 -16.85 26.33
N ASN A 34 3.71 -16.95 26.38
CA ASN A 34 4.50 -17.09 27.61
C ASN A 34 4.97 -15.73 28.18
N GLY A 35 4.62 -14.61 27.52
CA GLY A 35 5.06 -13.26 27.92
C GLY A 35 6.48 -12.91 27.47
N GLU A 36 7.13 -13.75 26.65
CA GLU A 36 8.46 -13.52 26.11
C GLU A 36 8.39 -12.63 24.86
N SER A 37 9.37 -11.77 24.68
CA SER A 37 9.47 -10.95 23.46
C SER A 37 10.00 -11.78 22.30
N CYS A 38 9.25 -11.88 21.22
CA CYS A 38 9.63 -12.58 20.00
C CYS A 38 9.35 -11.74 18.73
N CYS A 39 10.06 -12.04 17.65
CA CYS A 39 9.86 -11.46 16.34
C CYS A 39 10.22 -12.49 15.27
N PRO A 40 9.29 -13.33 14.82
CA PRO A 40 9.56 -14.39 13.82
C PRO A 40 10.10 -13.86 12.49
N ALA A 41 9.72 -12.64 12.10
CA ALA A 41 10.14 -11.98 10.86
C ALA A 41 11.56 -11.40 10.92
N ASP A 42 12.16 -11.27 12.13
CA ASP A 42 13.47 -10.66 12.30
C ASP A 42 14.56 -11.42 11.53
N GLY A 43 15.40 -10.64 10.81
CA GLY A 43 16.45 -11.18 9.95
C GLY A 43 15.95 -11.97 8.72
N LYS A 44 14.64 -12.08 8.50
CA LYS A 44 14.01 -12.78 7.36
C LYS A 44 13.54 -11.78 6.31
N VAL A 45 12.59 -10.94 6.68
CA VAL A 45 12.09 -9.83 5.89
C VAL A 45 12.47 -8.51 6.54
N CYS A 46 12.42 -7.43 5.80
CA CYS A 46 12.68 -6.09 6.31
C CYS A 46 11.77 -5.05 5.64
N THR A 47 11.77 -3.86 6.19
CA THR A 47 11.06 -2.71 5.63
C THR A 47 11.41 -2.51 4.16
N GLY A 48 10.40 -2.38 3.30
CA GLY A 48 10.56 -2.23 1.86
C GLY A 48 10.44 -3.53 1.05
N ASP A 49 10.40 -4.69 1.70
CA ASP A 49 10.12 -5.96 1.02
C ASP A 49 8.65 -6.05 0.59
N TYR A 50 8.39 -6.67 -0.54
CA TYR A 50 7.05 -7.00 -1.01
C TYR A 50 6.83 -8.51 -0.91
N ILE A 51 6.00 -8.96 0.02
CA ILE A 51 5.58 -10.36 0.11
C ILE A 51 4.62 -10.63 -1.06
N VAL A 52 4.98 -11.56 -1.92
CA VAL A 52 4.23 -11.88 -3.14
C VAL A 52 3.63 -13.27 -3.13
N SER A 53 4.14 -14.18 -2.28
CA SER A 53 3.59 -15.53 -2.16
C SER A 53 3.93 -16.14 -0.79
N VAL A 54 3.02 -16.96 -0.27
CA VAL A 54 3.23 -17.79 0.93
C VAL A 54 2.79 -19.21 0.62
N ASP A 55 3.67 -20.20 0.87
CA ASP A 55 3.48 -21.62 0.56
C ASP A 55 3.00 -21.89 -0.88
N GLY A 56 3.51 -21.08 -1.83
CA GLY A 56 3.16 -21.17 -3.25
C GLY A 56 1.84 -20.48 -3.63
N MET A 57 1.08 -19.97 -2.68
CA MET A 57 -0.12 -19.16 -2.94
C MET A 57 0.27 -17.70 -3.17
N GLU A 58 -0.13 -17.13 -4.30
CA GLU A 58 0.11 -15.71 -4.62
C GLU A 58 -0.68 -14.81 -3.68
N ILE A 59 -0.01 -13.78 -3.14
CA ILE A 59 -0.56 -12.83 -2.18
C ILE A 59 -0.64 -11.44 -2.82
N SER A 60 -1.82 -10.85 -2.81
CA SER A 60 -2.08 -9.49 -3.30
C SER A 60 -2.73 -8.58 -2.25
N LYS A 61 -3.25 -9.18 -1.16
CA LYS A 61 -3.94 -8.45 -0.09
C LYS A 61 -3.40 -8.83 1.26
N ARG A 62 -3.39 -7.84 2.15
CA ARG A 62 -3.04 -8.05 3.56
C ARG A 62 -3.93 -9.10 4.22
N SER A 63 -5.24 -9.13 3.91
CA SER A 63 -6.17 -10.13 4.46
C SER A 63 -5.77 -11.55 4.12
N GLU A 64 -5.34 -11.81 2.87
CA GLU A 64 -4.88 -13.13 2.43
C GLU A 64 -3.67 -13.61 3.25
N LEU A 65 -2.70 -12.70 3.48
CA LEU A 65 -1.55 -13.02 4.32
C LEU A 65 -1.96 -13.34 5.75
N LEU A 66 -2.87 -12.55 6.34
CA LEU A 66 -3.34 -12.77 7.71
C LEU A 66 -4.10 -14.10 7.87
N ASP A 67 -4.93 -14.46 6.88
CA ASP A 67 -5.68 -15.70 6.87
C ASP A 67 -4.72 -16.91 6.82
N ILE A 68 -3.71 -16.89 5.95
CA ILE A 68 -2.70 -17.95 5.84
C ILE A 68 -1.91 -18.08 7.15
N VAL A 69 -1.49 -16.96 7.75
CA VAL A 69 -0.76 -16.96 9.02
C VAL A 69 -1.62 -17.56 10.14
N ALA A 70 -2.92 -17.24 10.18
CA ALA A 70 -3.84 -17.80 11.17
C ALA A 70 -4.08 -19.31 10.95
N GLU A 71 -4.23 -19.73 9.71
CA GLU A 71 -4.48 -21.13 9.33
C GLU A 71 -3.24 -22.03 9.51
N SER A 72 -2.03 -21.46 9.51
CA SER A 72 -0.78 -22.22 9.68
C SER A 72 -0.65 -22.92 11.03
N GLN A 73 -1.39 -22.44 12.04
CA GLN A 73 -1.34 -22.96 13.42
C GLN A 73 0.08 -23.05 14.02
N GLY A 74 0.99 -22.20 13.54
CA GLY A 74 2.39 -22.15 13.97
C GLY A 74 3.32 -23.04 13.14
N ASP A 75 2.83 -23.64 12.07
CA ASP A 75 3.71 -24.33 11.11
C ASP A 75 4.57 -23.31 10.34
N SER A 76 5.75 -23.76 9.93
CA SER A 76 6.70 -22.92 9.21
C SER A 76 6.20 -22.63 7.80
N LEU A 77 6.10 -21.34 7.45
CA LEU A 77 5.63 -20.85 6.17
C LEU A 77 6.82 -20.50 5.25
N SER A 78 6.74 -20.91 3.99
CA SER A 78 7.68 -20.52 2.95
C SER A 78 7.22 -19.18 2.33
N VAL A 79 7.91 -18.09 2.64
CA VAL A 79 7.56 -16.73 2.22
C VAL A 79 8.46 -16.31 1.07
N ARG A 80 7.86 -16.03 -0.10
CA ARG A 80 8.53 -15.44 -1.25
C ARG A 80 8.26 -13.94 -1.25
N TYR A 81 9.33 -13.16 -1.40
CA TYR A 81 9.28 -11.70 -1.36
C TYR A 81 10.25 -11.09 -2.37
N ILE A 82 10.01 -9.84 -2.73
CA ILE A 82 10.86 -9.03 -3.61
C ILE A 82 11.58 -7.99 -2.77
N ARG A 83 12.92 -7.99 -2.84
CA ARG A 83 13.81 -7.00 -2.23
C ARG A 83 14.73 -6.43 -3.30
N ASP A 84 14.76 -5.11 -3.46
CA ASP A 84 15.58 -4.42 -4.47
C ASP A 84 15.37 -4.93 -5.91
N GLY A 85 14.15 -5.40 -6.22
CA GLY A 85 13.79 -5.96 -7.52
C GLY A 85 14.14 -7.43 -7.72
N GLU A 86 14.77 -8.09 -6.74
CA GLU A 86 15.12 -9.51 -6.77
C GLU A 86 14.13 -10.35 -5.95
N GLU A 87 13.72 -11.48 -6.49
CA GLU A 87 12.94 -12.47 -5.74
C GLU A 87 13.82 -13.23 -4.77
N LYS A 88 13.33 -13.37 -3.54
CA LYS A 88 13.98 -14.12 -2.45
C LYS A 88 12.93 -14.97 -1.74
N VAL A 89 13.42 -16.02 -1.07
CA VAL A 89 12.58 -16.92 -0.30
C VAL A 89 13.19 -17.09 1.09
N CYS A 90 12.35 -17.04 2.11
CA CYS A 90 12.73 -17.38 3.48
C CYS A 90 11.66 -18.24 4.12
N SER A 91 12.00 -18.84 5.24
CA SER A 91 11.07 -19.59 6.07
C SER A 91 10.80 -18.82 7.36
N ILE A 92 9.52 -18.56 7.66
CA ILE A 92 9.07 -17.87 8.87
C ILE A 92 8.09 -18.79 9.61
N THR A 93 8.34 -19.03 10.89
CA THR A 93 7.42 -19.79 11.76
C THR A 93 6.64 -18.80 12.61
N PRO A 94 5.32 -18.65 12.40
CA PRO A 94 4.50 -17.74 13.21
C PRO A 94 4.49 -18.14 14.68
N GLU A 95 4.42 -17.15 15.56
CA GLU A 95 4.31 -17.36 17.00
C GLU A 95 2.97 -16.85 17.52
N LYS A 96 2.40 -17.52 18.52
CA LYS A 96 1.19 -17.07 19.21
C LYS A 96 1.50 -15.89 20.11
N ASN A 97 0.69 -14.83 20.01
CA ASN A 97 0.71 -13.75 20.96
C ASN A 97 -0.11 -14.05 22.23
N GLU A 98 -0.08 -13.16 23.22
CA GLU A 98 -0.83 -13.25 24.48
C GLU A 98 -2.35 -13.46 24.29
N ASN A 99 -2.91 -13.06 23.13
CA ASN A 99 -4.32 -13.19 22.79
C ASN A 99 -4.62 -14.48 21.99
N GLY A 100 -3.64 -15.35 21.78
CA GLY A 100 -3.77 -16.60 21.05
C GLY A 100 -3.76 -16.48 19.53
N ALA A 101 -3.47 -15.30 18.97
CA ALA A 101 -3.34 -15.08 17.52
C ALA A 101 -1.93 -15.36 17.05
N TYR A 102 -1.78 -16.06 15.92
CA TYR A 102 -0.49 -16.26 15.27
C TYR A 102 -0.04 -15.00 14.53
N LEU A 103 1.20 -14.58 14.75
CA LEU A 103 1.79 -13.38 14.17
C LEU A 103 3.18 -13.67 13.60
N LEU A 104 3.54 -12.88 12.58
CA LEU A 104 4.90 -12.87 12.01
C LEU A 104 5.82 -11.83 12.67
N GLY A 105 5.26 -10.83 13.34
CA GLY A 105 6.03 -9.67 13.84
C GLY A 105 6.39 -8.68 12.73
N ALA A 106 5.52 -8.51 11.75
CA ALA A 106 5.68 -7.56 10.66
C ALA A 106 4.41 -6.73 10.47
N TRP A 107 4.58 -5.42 10.29
CA TRP A 107 3.52 -4.52 9.84
C TRP A 107 3.51 -4.46 8.32
N VAL A 108 2.33 -4.61 7.73
CA VAL A 108 2.20 -4.73 6.27
C VAL A 108 1.07 -3.85 5.72
N LYS A 109 1.24 -3.40 4.46
CA LYS A 109 0.25 -2.64 3.68
C LYS A 109 0.10 -3.25 2.29
N ASP A 110 -1.09 -3.18 1.73
CA ASP A 110 -1.42 -3.67 0.39
C ASP A 110 -2.03 -2.59 -0.52
N ASP A 111 -2.25 -1.40 0.02
CA ASP A 111 -2.79 -0.27 -0.72
C ASP A 111 -2.21 1.07 -0.28
N VAL A 112 -2.39 2.06 -1.13
CA VAL A 112 -2.09 3.46 -0.86
C VAL A 112 -3.20 4.32 -1.40
N SER A 113 -3.63 5.26 -0.59
CA SER A 113 -4.58 6.29 -0.98
C SER A 113 -3.96 7.68 -0.86
N GLY A 114 -4.32 8.56 -1.76
CA GLY A 114 -3.84 9.93 -1.77
C GLY A 114 -4.85 10.89 -2.38
N ILE A 115 -4.52 12.17 -2.36
CA ILE A 115 -5.29 13.22 -3.00
C ILE A 115 -4.44 13.82 -4.12
N GLY A 116 -5.02 13.90 -5.30
CA GLY A 116 -4.45 14.58 -6.46
C GLY A 116 -5.30 15.76 -6.90
N THR A 117 -4.87 16.40 -7.97
CA THR A 117 -5.60 17.53 -8.58
C THR A 117 -5.74 17.28 -10.08
N VAL A 118 -6.97 17.44 -10.59
CA VAL A 118 -7.24 17.42 -12.03
C VAL A 118 -6.67 18.68 -12.64
N THR A 119 -5.76 18.54 -13.60
CA THR A 119 -5.13 19.70 -14.28
C THR A 119 -6.06 20.29 -15.34
N PHE A 120 -6.62 19.45 -16.19
CA PHE A 120 -7.59 19.86 -17.21
C PHE A 120 -8.48 18.69 -17.66
N VAL A 121 -9.58 19.02 -18.32
CA VAL A 121 -10.55 18.09 -18.88
C VAL A 121 -10.65 18.30 -20.39
N ASP A 122 -10.68 17.19 -21.14
CA ASP A 122 -10.93 17.12 -22.58
C ASP A 122 -12.13 16.19 -22.83
N GLY A 123 -13.31 16.75 -22.91
CA GLY A 123 -14.56 15.98 -23.05
C GLY A 123 -14.80 15.06 -21.85
N THR A 124 -14.72 13.76 -22.08
CA THR A 124 -14.88 12.73 -21.03
C THR A 124 -13.55 12.29 -20.39
N ASN A 125 -12.42 12.83 -20.88
CA ASN A 125 -11.11 12.50 -20.34
C ASN A 125 -10.64 13.62 -19.41
N PHE A 126 -9.85 13.27 -18.41
CA PHE A 126 -9.14 14.22 -17.58
C PHE A 126 -7.64 13.94 -17.59
N MET A 127 -6.88 14.96 -17.28
CA MET A 127 -5.42 14.88 -17.13
C MET A 127 -5.02 15.40 -15.77
N ALA A 128 -4.10 14.72 -15.14
CA ALA A 128 -3.48 15.13 -13.89
C ALA A 128 -1.97 14.98 -13.97
N LEU A 129 -1.24 15.89 -13.35
CA LEU A 129 0.20 15.78 -13.23
C LEU A 129 0.52 14.83 -12.08
N GLY A 130 1.19 13.73 -12.39
CA GLY A 130 1.61 12.72 -11.42
C GLY A 130 3.08 12.84 -11.04
N HIS A 131 3.42 12.35 -9.88
CA HIS A 131 4.78 12.13 -9.41
C HIS A 131 4.90 10.71 -8.82
N SER A 132 6.13 10.27 -8.56
CA SER A 132 6.35 9.00 -7.85
C SER A 132 5.72 9.07 -6.45
N VAL A 133 5.06 7.97 -6.06
CA VAL A 133 4.44 7.85 -4.74
C VAL A 133 5.34 7.00 -3.87
N SER A 134 5.71 7.54 -2.72
CA SER A 134 6.46 6.81 -1.70
C SER A 134 5.57 6.59 -0.49
N ASP A 135 5.75 5.45 0.16
CA ASP A 135 5.11 5.20 1.45
C ASP A 135 5.62 6.22 2.48
N ILE A 136 4.69 6.80 3.24
CA ILE A 136 5.00 7.92 4.15
C ILE A 136 5.81 7.47 5.37
N ASP A 137 5.68 6.22 5.76
CA ASP A 137 6.33 5.68 6.96
C ASP A 137 7.76 5.20 6.63
N THR A 138 7.93 4.62 5.45
CA THR A 138 9.21 4.01 5.04
C THR A 138 10.04 4.85 4.08
N GLY A 139 9.41 5.82 3.39
CA GLY A 139 10.03 6.58 2.29
C GLY A 139 10.30 5.75 1.03
N VAL A 140 9.95 4.46 1.02
CA VAL A 140 10.16 3.57 -0.11
C VAL A 140 9.20 3.91 -1.25
N MET A 141 9.72 4.00 -2.47
CA MET A 141 8.90 4.21 -3.67
C MET A 141 8.00 3.00 -3.90
N MET A 142 6.69 3.23 -3.98
CA MET A 142 5.72 2.16 -4.08
C MET A 142 5.64 1.56 -5.47
N ARG A 143 5.60 0.24 -5.51
CA ARG A 143 5.32 -0.54 -6.71
C ARG A 143 3.82 -0.83 -6.76
N CYS A 144 3.15 -0.25 -7.74
CA CYS A 144 1.70 -0.38 -7.87
C CYS A 144 1.35 -1.20 -9.10
N SER A 145 0.46 -2.16 -8.94
CA SER A 145 -0.06 -3.03 -10.01
C SER A 145 -1.28 -2.42 -10.68
N THR A 146 -2.20 -1.90 -9.88
CA THR A 146 -3.46 -1.31 -10.35
C THR A 146 -3.83 -0.11 -9.48
N GLY A 147 -4.75 0.70 -9.96
CA GLY A 147 -5.26 1.83 -9.21
C GLY A 147 -6.49 2.43 -9.85
N GLY A 148 -7.08 3.38 -9.16
CA GLY A 148 -8.24 4.11 -9.62
C GLY A 148 -8.26 5.53 -9.08
N VAL A 149 -9.12 6.33 -9.66
CA VAL A 149 -9.43 7.67 -9.20
C VAL A 149 -10.91 7.74 -8.84
N TYR A 150 -11.22 8.57 -7.85
CA TYR A 150 -12.58 8.74 -7.35
C TYR A 150 -12.82 10.20 -6.94
N THR A 151 -14.07 10.57 -6.83
CA THR A 151 -14.45 11.88 -6.29
C THR A 151 -14.13 11.93 -4.80
N THR A 152 -13.51 13.01 -4.35
CA THR A 152 -13.18 13.22 -2.94
C THR A 152 -13.63 14.60 -2.48
N ASP A 153 -14.10 14.66 -1.24
CA ASP A 153 -14.41 15.92 -0.58
C ASP A 153 -13.25 16.30 0.36
N ILE A 154 -12.74 17.53 0.19
CA ILE A 154 -11.71 18.06 1.07
C ILE A 154 -12.35 18.48 2.39
N THR A 155 -11.96 17.80 3.47
CA THR A 155 -12.51 18.06 4.82
C THR A 155 -11.64 19.00 5.64
N ASN A 156 -10.33 19.06 5.36
CA ASN A 156 -9.42 19.95 6.08
C ASN A 156 -8.25 20.36 5.20
N ILE A 157 -7.80 21.60 5.42
CA ILE A 157 -6.64 22.19 4.73
C ILE A 157 -5.71 22.76 5.79
N SER A 158 -4.54 22.15 5.96
CA SER A 158 -3.45 22.70 6.75
C SER A 158 -2.54 23.51 5.84
N LYS A 159 -2.42 24.80 6.09
CA LYS A 159 -1.52 25.68 5.30
C LYS A 159 -0.06 25.36 5.61
N SER A 160 0.79 25.50 4.59
CA SER A 160 2.24 25.41 4.77
C SER A 160 2.77 26.60 5.58
N TYR A 161 3.75 26.31 6.44
CA TYR A 161 4.59 27.29 7.14
C TYR A 161 6.05 27.07 6.74
N SER A 162 6.96 27.99 7.08
CA SER A 162 8.34 28.00 6.60
C SER A 162 9.18 26.73 6.86
N SER A 163 8.69 25.79 7.65
CA SER A 163 9.36 24.52 7.96
C SER A 163 8.46 23.28 7.78
N GLU A 164 7.17 23.46 7.47
CA GLU A 164 6.22 22.36 7.31
C GLU A 164 5.43 22.49 6.02
N PRO A 165 5.39 21.47 5.14
CA PRO A 165 4.55 21.46 3.97
C PRO A 165 3.07 21.45 4.35
N GLY A 166 2.24 22.13 3.56
CA GLY A 166 0.79 22.07 3.72
C GLY A 166 0.25 20.66 3.47
N ARG A 167 -0.89 20.35 4.08
CA ARG A 167 -1.57 19.06 3.93
C ARG A 167 -3.03 19.26 3.57
N LEU A 168 -3.51 18.43 2.65
CA LEU A 168 -4.92 18.28 2.36
C LEU A 168 -5.41 16.97 3.00
N GLN A 169 -6.56 17.03 3.66
CA GLN A 169 -7.27 15.86 4.14
C GLN A 169 -8.62 15.79 3.45
N GLY A 170 -8.98 14.61 2.95
CA GLY A 170 -10.24 14.38 2.27
C GLY A 170 -10.88 13.08 2.75
N LEU A 171 -12.19 13.02 2.61
CA LEU A 171 -12.96 11.79 2.78
C LEU A 171 -13.17 11.18 1.41
N SER A 172 -12.78 9.91 1.29
CA SER A 172 -13.10 9.09 0.14
C SER A 172 -14.57 8.70 0.22
N LEU A 173 -15.38 9.22 -0.69
CA LEU A 173 -16.69 8.66 -0.96
C LEU A 173 -16.50 7.51 -1.96
N ILE A 174 -15.96 6.37 -1.49
CA ILE A 174 -15.89 5.17 -2.30
C ILE A 174 -17.32 4.61 -2.44
N HIS A 175 -18.04 5.08 -3.44
CA HIS A 175 -18.99 4.24 -4.13
C HIS A 175 -18.17 3.49 -5.17
N ILE A 176 -18.01 2.18 -4.97
CA ILE A 176 -17.30 1.28 -5.88
C ILE A 176 -18.13 1.25 -7.18
N SER A 177 -17.85 2.19 -8.07
CA SER A 177 -18.10 2.05 -9.49
C SER A 177 -16.82 1.55 -10.12
N GLU A 178 -16.93 0.63 -11.07
CA GLU A 178 -15.85 -0.12 -11.69
C GLU A 178 -14.59 0.73 -12.00
N PRO A 179 -13.37 0.15 -11.88
CA PRO A 179 -12.12 0.86 -12.07
C PRO A 179 -12.00 1.39 -13.50
N THR A 180 -11.99 2.69 -13.65
CA THR A 180 -11.64 3.34 -14.91
C THR A 180 -10.18 3.03 -15.20
N ARG A 181 -9.90 2.30 -16.28
CA ARG A 181 -8.54 1.93 -16.68
C ARG A 181 -7.71 3.18 -16.95
N LEU A 182 -6.70 3.41 -16.13
CA LEU A 182 -5.67 4.42 -16.39
C LEU A 182 -4.91 4.02 -17.67
N ARG A 183 -5.00 4.81 -18.74
CA ARG A 183 -4.14 4.67 -19.92
C ARG A 183 -2.90 5.54 -19.70
N ARG A 184 -1.74 4.88 -19.69
CA ARG A 184 -0.45 5.56 -19.79
C ARG A 184 -0.32 6.10 -21.20
N ILE A 185 -0.14 7.40 -21.36
CA ILE A 185 0.30 8.03 -22.60
C ILE A 185 1.83 8.14 -22.47
N SER A 186 2.53 7.38 -23.27
CA SER A 186 3.99 7.47 -23.46
C SER A 186 4.35 8.64 -24.37
#